data_fe45ac782b38785de2af1caefb17fda3
#
_entry.id   fe45ac782b38785de2af1caefb17fda3
#
_cell.length_a   1.000
_cell.length_b   1.000
_cell.length_c   1.000
_cell.angle_alpha   90.00
_cell.angle_beta   90.00
_cell.angle_gamma   90.00
#
_symmetry.space_group_name_H-M   'P 1'
#
loop_
_entity.id
_entity.type
_entity.pdbx_description
1 polymer ?
#
loop_
_entity_poly.entity_id
_entity_poly.type
_entity_poly.pdbx_seq_one_letter_code
_entity_poly.pdbx_strand_id
1 'polypeptide(L)'
;MLKNEADDKRIWDADIDGIRTDVEISNEQIEEFCKQKEYLEPSINRIRIINQRGYLSKKITEEGWKIGYMCRDETLNEYNSGWSFMAGNEEETYFEDSDHIMLVYVRDVCQIDPDILNYIDRPAGVRLIRISSHAFEDDNGDKPVYMEKRGS
;
A
#
# COMPACT_ATOMS: atom_id res chain seq x y z
N MET A 1 -5.01 21.40 -8.96
CA MET A 1 -5.18 21.47 -8.92
C MET A 1 -5.06 21.71 -8.66
N LEU A 2 -5.75 22.06 -8.79
CA LEU A 2 -6.14 22.25 -8.78
C LEU A 2 -5.93 22.87 -8.77
N LYS A 3 -6.11 23.25 -8.93
CA LYS A 3 -6.23 23.94 -9.10
C LYS A 3 -6.46 24.65 -8.69
N ASN A 4 -6.84 25.32 -8.62
CA ASN A 4 -7.20 26.02 -8.38
C ASN A 4 -7.44 26.77 -8.23
N GLU A 5 -7.93 27.22 -8.20
CA GLU A 5 -8.38 27.80 -8.08
C GLU A 5 -8.73 28.16 -7.52
N ALA A 6 -8.72 28.78 -7.28
CA ALA A 6 -9.09 29.05 -6.79
C ALA A 6 -9.45 29.30 -6.39
N ASP A 7 -9.55 29.71 -5.49
CA ASP A 7 -10.17 29.86 -5.12
C ASP A 7 -11.33 29.23 -4.72
N ASP A 8 -12.31 29.62 -4.39
CA ASP A 8 -13.40 28.96 -4.08
C ASP A 8 -13.81 28.10 -5.15
N LYS A 9 -13.26 28.31 -6.25
CA LYS A 9 -13.48 27.54 -7.33
C LYS A 9 -12.34 26.73 -7.50
N ARG A 10 -12.48 25.44 -7.51
CA ARG A 10 -11.40 24.58 -7.74
C ARG A 10 -11.62 23.97 -9.04
N ILE A 11 -10.60 23.90 -9.80
CA ILE A 11 -10.62 23.23 -11.00
C ILE A 11 -10.09 21.91 -10.76
N TRP A 12 -10.88 20.95 -10.86
CA TRP A 12 -10.47 19.62 -10.66
C TRP A 12 -10.16 19.09 -11.94
N ASP A 13 -9.07 18.78 -12.07
CA ASP A 13 -8.68 18.22 -13.19
C ASP A 13 -9.03 16.95 -13.26
N ALA A 14 -9.71 16.92 -13.43
CA ALA A 14 -10.10 16.08 -13.37
C ALA A 14 -9.85 15.36 -14.15
N ASP A 15 -9.47 15.53 -14.30
CA ASP A 15 -9.31 14.88 -14.74
C ASP A 15 -9.64 14.04 -14.59
N ILE A 16 -10.01 14.11 -14.26
CA ILE A 16 -10.75 13.50 -13.98
C ILE A 16 -11.35 13.13 -15.07
N ASP A 17 -11.19 12.75 -15.62
CA ASP A 17 -11.63 12.43 -16.50
C ASP A 17 -11.79 13.26 -17.48
N GLY A 18 -11.26 13.94 -17.47
CA GLY A 18 -11.29 14.81 -18.37
C GLY A 18 -12.43 15.65 -18.46
N ILE A 19 -13.14 15.61 -17.60
CA ILE A 19 -14.14 16.40 -17.62
C ILE A 19 -13.89 17.43 -16.79
N ARG A 20 -13.34 18.36 -17.17
CA ARG A 20 -13.03 19.31 -16.45
C ARG A 20 -13.84 20.34 -16.72
N THR A 21 -14.34 20.86 -15.96
CA THR A 21 -15.18 21.88 -16.18
C THR A 21 -15.02 22.88 -15.19
N ASP A 22 -15.35 24.04 -15.45
CA ASP A 22 -15.25 25.10 -14.53
C ASP A 22 -16.54 25.14 -13.81
N VAL A 23 -16.76 24.23 -12.94
CA VAL A 23 -17.98 24.17 -12.22
C VAL A 23 -17.83 24.89 -10.92
N GLU A 24 -18.77 25.74 -10.60
CA GLU A 24 -18.80 26.37 -9.31
C GLU A 24 -19.42 25.45 -8.32
N ILE A 25 -18.77 25.25 -7.20
CA ILE A 25 -19.25 24.36 -6.17
C ILE A 25 -19.65 25.18 -4.97
N SER A 26 -20.86 24.98 -4.49
CA SER A 26 -21.35 25.71 -3.33
C SER A 26 -20.68 25.22 -2.06
N ASN A 27 -20.76 26.04 -1.01
CA ASN A 27 -20.20 25.64 0.28
C ASN A 27 -20.84 24.36 0.80
N GLU A 28 -22.13 24.19 0.56
CA GLU A 28 -22.80 22.98 0.98
C GLU A 28 -22.25 21.77 0.26
N GLN A 29 -21.98 21.92 -1.02
CA GLN A 29 -21.42 20.81 -1.79
C GLN A 29 -20.01 20.48 -1.31
N ILE A 30 -19.25 21.51 -0.96
CA ILE A 30 -17.91 21.28 -0.44
C ILE A 30 -17.96 20.53 0.88
N GLU A 31 -18.88 20.93 1.76
CA GLU A 31 -19.02 20.23 3.04
C GLU A 31 -19.41 18.79 2.84
N GLU A 32 -20.33 18.56 1.93
CA GLU A 32 -20.75 17.19 1.65
C GLU A 32 -19.60 16.36 1.09
N PHE A 33 -18.83 16.94 0.20
CA PHE A 33 -17.67 16.26 -0.36
C PHE A 33 -16.65 15.93 0.73
N CYS A 34 -16.43 16.85 1.65
CA CYS A 34 -15.49 16.59 2.73
C CYS A 34 -15.95 15.47 3.65
N LYS A 35 -17.25 15.38 3.91
CA LYS A 35 -17.77 14.30 4.70
C LYS A 35 -17.60 12.97 3.99
N GLN A 36 -17.88 12.94 2.70
CA GLN A 36 -17.69 11.73 1.94
C GLN A 36 -16.23 11.33 1.88
N LYS A 37 -15.36 12.32 1.83
CA LYS A 37 -13.94 12.06 1.79
C LYS A 37 -13.46 11.36 3.05
N GLU A 38 -14.02 11.72 4.19
CA GLU A 38 -13.64 11.07 5.43
C GLU A 38 -13.92 9.57 5.38
N TYR A 39 -15.04 9.19 4.78
CA TYR A 39 -15.37 7.79 4.66
C TYR A 39 -14.54 7.09 3.60
N LEU A 40 -14.19 7.81 2.55
CA LEU A 40 -13.48 7.20 1.43
C LEU A 40 -11.98 7.25 1.56
N GLU A 41 -11.48 7.98 2.53
CA GLU A 41 -10.06 8.21 2.63
C GLU A 41 -9.23 6.94 2.71
N PRO A 42 -9.62 5.92 3.49
CA PRO A 42 -8.83 4.68 3.49
C PRO A 42 -8.75 4.03 2.12
N SER A 43 -9.85 4.04 1.37
CA SER A 43 -9.85 3.49 0.02
C SER A 43 -8.97 4.30 -0.91
N ILE A 44 -9.02 5.62 -0.78
CA ILE A 44 -8.18 6.50 -1.60
C ILE A 44 -6.72 6.27 -1.28
N ASN A 45 -6.38 6.11 0.00
CA ASN A 45 -5.03 5.80 0.41
C ASN A 45 -4.56 4.50 -0.19
N ARG A 46 -5.40 3.48 -0.17
CA ARG A 46 -5.03 2.19 -0.74
C ARG A 46 -4.80 2.30 -2.23
N ILE A 47 -5.64 3.04 -2.94
CA ILE A 47 -5.46 3.25 -4.37
C ILE A 47 -4.13 3.95 -4.64
N ARG A 48 -3.79 4.93 -3.84
CA ARG A 48 -2.51 5.62 -4.01
C ARG A 48 -1.35 4.68 -3.75
N ILE A 49 -1.43 3.89 -2.69
CA ILE A 49 -0.35 3.02 -2.28
C ILE A 49 -0.12 1.90 -3.29
N ILE A 50 -1.19 1.33 -3.84
CA ILE A 50 -1.01 0.24 -4.80
C ILE A 50 -0.35 0.71 -6.09
N ASN A 51 -0.37 2.00 -6.35
CA ASN A 51 0.31 2.56 -7.51
C ASN A 51 1.73 3.02 -7.20
N GLN A 52 2.15 2.86 -5.95
CA GLN A 52 3.53 3.14 -5.55
C GLN A 52 4.33 1.84 -5.56
N ARG A 53 5.63 1.97 -5.44
CA ARG A 53 6.52 0.80 -5.46
C ARG A 53 6.84 0.33 -4.07
N GLY A 54 7.26 -0.90 -3.98
CA GLY A 54 7.73 -1.50 -2.75
C GLY A 54 8.74 -2.58 -3.07
N TYR A 55 9.35 -3.15 -2.04
CA TYR A 55 10.35 -4.19 -2.21
C TYR A 55 9.72 -5.55 -1.94
N LEU A 56 10.10 -6.53 -2.74
CA LEU A 56 9.58 -7.89 -2.62
C LEU A 56 10.72 -8.87 -2.61
N SER A 57 10.75 -9.73 -1.59
CA SER A 57 11.75 -10.79 -1.50
C SER A 57 11.52 -11.81 -2.62
N LYS A 58 12.59 -12.25 -3.24
CA LYS A 58 12.49 -13.25 -4.30
C LYS A 58 12.04 -14.60 -3.77
N LYS A 59 12.11 -14.84 -2.48
CA LYS A 59 11.56 -16.08 -1.93
C LYS A 59 10.06 -16.19 -2.20
N ILE A 60 9.38 -15.07 -2.30
CA ILE A 60 7.95 -15.07 -2.64
C ILE A 60 7.73 -15.58 -4.05
N THR A 61 8.50 -15.07 -5.01
CA THR A 61 8.30 -15.44 -6.40
C THR A 61 8.96 -16.78 -6.75
N GLU A 62 10.10 -17.08 -6.16
CA GLU A 62 10.85 -18.27 -6.54
C GLU A 62 10.42 -19.51 -5.74
N GLU A 63 10.04 -19.32 -4.49
CA GLU A 63 9.65 -20.46 -3.65
C GLU A 63 8.15 -20.56 -3.43
N GLY A 64 7.39 -19.53 -3.84
CA GLY A 64 5.94 -19.62 -3.78
C GLY A 64 5.31 -19.32 -2.43
N TRP A 65 6.07 -18.70 -1.52
CA TRP A 65 5.51 -18.38 -0.20
C TRP A 65 4.50 -17.26 -0.27
N LYS A 66 3.51 -17.30 0.62
CA LYS A 66 2.70 -16.12 0.90
C LYS A 66 3.56 -15.12 1.65
N ILE A 67 3.18 -13.86 1.60
CA ILE A 67 3.88 -12.83 2.38
C ILE A 67 3.73 -13.22 3.85
N GLY A 68 4.83 -13.39 4.53
CA GLY A 68 4.82 -13.75 5.95
C GLY A 68 5.20 -12.60 6.85
N TYR A 69 5.94 -11.64 6.33
CA TYR A 69 6.36 -10.48 7.09
C TYR A 69 6.35 -9.27 6.18
N MET A 70 5.82 -8.16 6.67
CA MET A 70 5.81 -6.93 5.89
C MET A 70 6.02 -5.76 6.82
N CYS A 71 6.78 -4.78 6.37
CA CYS A 71 7.04 -3.60 7.16
C CYS A 71 7.00 -2.38 6.28
N ARG A 72 6.66 -1.26 6.88
CA ARG A 72 6.57 -0.01 6.14
C ARG A 72 7.47 1.01 6.81
N ASP A 73 8.39 1.56 6.04
CA ASP A 73 9.30 2.58 6.52
C ASP A 73 8.95 3.91 5.90
N GLU A 74 9.39 4.98 6.53
CA GLU A 74 9.17 6.29 5.96
C GLU A 74 10.03 6.46 4.73
N THR A 75 9.54 7.24 3.78
CA THR A 75 10.29 7.45 2.56
C THR A 75 10.10 8.90 2.13
N LEU A 76 11.12 9.46 1.53
CA LEU A 76 11.04 10.80 0.97
C LEU A 76 10.64 10.80 -0.49
N ASN A 77 10.53 9.60 -1.08
CA ASN A 77 10.22 9.48 -2.48
C ASN A 77 8.74 9.17 -2.64
N GLU A 78 8.02 10.04 -3.30
CA GLU A 78 6.57 9.88 -3.45
C GLU A 78 6.17 8.67 -4.28
N TYR A 79 7.10 8.07 -5.02
CA TYR A 79 6.81 6.89 -5.81
C TYR A 79 7.04 5.60 -5.03
N ASN A 80 7.60 5.71 -3.84
CA ASN A 80 7.90 4.56 -3.00
C ASN A 80 6.93 4.50 -1.84
N SER A 81 6.26 3.37 -1.66
CA SER A 81 5.29 3.22 -0.59
C SER A 81 5.95 3.05 0.78
N GLY A 82 7.21 2.67 0.79
CA GLY A 82 7.90 2.31 2.03
C GLY A 82 7.71 0.85 2.42
N TRP A 83 6.84 0.12 1.71
CA TRP A 83 6.58 -1.27 2.05
C TRP A 83 7.69 -2.20 1.58
N SER A 84 7.99 -3.18 2.42
CA SER A 84 8.86 -4.30 2.07
C SER A 84 8.10 -5.57 2.44
N PHE A 85 8.09 -6.52 1.53
CA PHE A 85 7.32 -7.76 1.69
C PHE A 85 8.28 -8.95 1.65
N MET A 86 8.19 -9.79 2.66
CA MET A 86 9.12 -10.91 2.83
C MET A 86 8.37 -12.18 3.15
N ALA A 87 9.02 -13.32 2.93
CA ALA A 87 8.44 -14.62 3.29
C ALA A 87 8.42 -14.80 4.80
N GLY A 88 9.43 -14.27 5.47
CA GLY A 88 9.53 -14.41 6.92
C GLY A 88 10.56 -15.43 7.36
N ASN A 89 11.12 -16.18 6.42
CA ASN A 89 12.14 -17.17 6.75
C ASN A 89 13.49 -16.85 6.11
N GLU A 90 13.67 -15.61 5.66
CA GLU A 90 14.94 -15.19 5.10
C GLU A 90 16.00 -15.14 6.22
N GLU A 91 17.18 -15.61 5.91
CA GLU A 91 18.29 -15.51 6.85
C GLU A 91 18.80 -14.09 6.89
N GLU A 92 19.50 -13.74 7.96
CA GLU A 92 19.98 -12.38 8.13
C GLU A 92 20.78 -11.88 6.94
N THR A 93 21.56 -12.77 6.34
CA THR A 93 22.43 -12.39 5.23
C THR A 93 21.74 -12.42 3.87
N TYR A 94 20.50 -12.87 3.82
CA TYR A 94 19.82 -13.07 2.54
C TYR A 94 19.77 -11.78 1.73
N PHE A 95 19.45 -10.66 2.37
CA PHE A 95 19.29 -9.39 1.68
C PHE A 95 20.59 -8.64 1.48
N GLU A 96 21.70 -9.20 1.92
CA GLU A 96 23.01 -8.63 1.59
C GLU A 96 23.28 -8.75 0.08
N ASP A 97 22.61 -9.69 -0.57
CA ASP A 97 22.69 -9.82 -2.01
C ASP A 97 21.49 -9.07 -2.59
N SER A 98 21.74 -7.98 -3.28
CA SER A 98 20.69 -7.17 -3.83
C SER A 98 19.88 -7.90 -4.89
N ASP A 99 20.39 -9.01 -5.43
CA ASP A 99 19.65 -9.80 -6.39
C ASP A 99 18.51 -10.57 -5.74
N HIS A 100 18.46 -10.61 -4.42
CA HIS A 100 17.40 -11.33 -3.72
C HIS A 100 16.16 -10.48 -3.47
N ILE A 101 16.17 -9.20 -3.85
CA ILE A 101 15.05 -8.34 -3.62
C ILE A 101 14.68 -7.61 -4.92
N MET A 102 13.38 -7.43 -5.14
CA MET A 102 12.89 -6.79 -6.35
C MET A 102 12.14 -5.53 -6.00
N LEU A 103 12.24 -4.53 -6.87
CA LEU A 103 11.43 -3.32 -6.75
C LEU A 103 10.22 -3.50 -7.66
N VAL A 104 9.04 -3.52 -7.08
CA VAL A 104 7.81 -3.83 -7.82
C VAL A 104 6.72 -2.84 -7.44
N TYR A 105 5.63 -2.84 -8.17
CA TYR A 105 4.46 -2.07 -7.75
C TYR A 105 3.72 -2.85 -6.68
N VAL A 106 3.20 -2.12 -5.70
CA VAL A 106 2.43 -2.76 -4.62
C VAL A 106 1.23 -3.51 -5.17
N ARG A 107 0.59 -2.99 -6.23
CA ARG A 107 -0.56 -3.69 -6.83
C ARG A 107 -0.19 -5.08 -7.33
N ASP A 108 1.04 -5.26 -7.81
CA ASP A 108 1.47 -6.57 -8.28
C ASP A 108 1.62 -7.53 -7.11
N VAL A 109 2.09 -7.03 -5.98
CA VAL A 109 2.17 -7.85 -4.77
C VAL A 109 0.78 -8.22 -4.29
N CYS A 110 -0.19 -7.30 -4.39
CA CYS A 110 -1.57 -7.59 -4.01
C CYS A 110 -2.18 -8.66 -4.91
N GLN A 111 -1.76 -8.75 -6.16
CA GLN A 111 -2.23 -9.82 -7.04
C GLN A 111 -1.61 -11.15 -6.65
N ILE A 112 -0.37 -11.14 -6.21
CA ILE A 112 0.30 -12.35 -5.76
C ILE A 112 -0.30 -12.82 -4.43
N ASP A 113 -0.57 -11.89 -3.53
CA ASP A 113 -1.09 -12.23 -2.21
C ASP A 113 -2.13 -11.18 -1.79
N PRO A 114 -3.39 -11.43 -2.11
CA PRO A 114 -4.45 -10.45 -1.81
C PRO A 114 -4.65 -10.17 -0.33
N ASP A 115 -4.13 -11.04 0.54
CA ASP A 115 -4.31 -10.85 1.98
C ASP A 115 -3.70 -9.54 2.47
N ILE A 116 -2.71 -9.01 1.76
CA ILE A 116 -2.03 -7.79 2.22
C ILE A 116 -2.85 -6.53 1.99
N LEU A 117 -3.86 -6.61 1.13
CA LEU A 117 -4.58 -5.41 0.73
C LEU A 117 -5.22 -4.68 1.91
N ASN A 118 -5.68 -5.41 2.89
CA ASN A 118 -6.34 -4.81 4.05
C ASN A 118 -5.36 -4.15 5.02
N TYR A 119 -4.07 -4.30 4.77
CA TYR A 119 -3.05 -3.80 5.69
C TYR A 119 -2.15 -2.73 5.09
N ILE A 120 -2.23 -2.51 3.77
CA ILE A 120 -1.27 -1.64 3.10
C ILE A 120 -1.40 -0.17 3.48
N ASP A 121 -2.52 0.23 4.05
CA ASP A 121 -2.72 1.61 4.47
C ASP A 121 -2.29 1.87 5.92
N ARG A 122 -1.65 0.91 6.57
CA ARG A 122 -1.09 1.14 7.89
C ARG A 122 0.04 2.15 7.79
N PRO A 123 0.24 2.96 8.82
CA PRO A 123 1.23 4.03 8.74
C PRO A 123 2.66 3.52 8.74
N ALA A 124 3.59 4.36 8.36
CA ALA A 124 5.00 4.04 8.39
C ALA A 124 5.42 3.69 9.82
N GLY A 125 6.34 2.77 9.94
CA GLY A 125 6.79 2.26 11.23
C GLY A 125 6.15 0.95 11.61
N VAL A 126 5.11 0.53 10.88
CA VAL A 126 4.41 -0.71 11.21
C VAL A 126 5.25 -1.92 10.79
N ARG A 127 5.17 -2.97 11.57
CA ARG A 127 5.76 -4.26 11.24
C ARG A 127 4.72 -5.31 11.52
N LEU A 128 4.40 -6.09 10.50
CA LEU A 128 3.31 -7.07 10.57
C LEU A 128 3.84 -8.46 10.30
N ILE A 129 3.30 -9.41 11.01
CA ILE A 129 3.68 -10.81 10.88
C ILE A 129 2.41 -11.60 10.58
N ARG A 130 2.49 -12.52 9.63
CA ARG A 130 1.34 -13.37 9.32
C ARG A 130 1.15 -14.37 10.45
N ILE A 131 -0.09 -14.47 10.91
CA ILE A 131 -0.40 -15.36 12.03
C ILE A 131 -1.36 -16.47 11.63
N SER A 132 -1.94 -16.40 10.46
CA SER A 132 -2.84 -17.43 9.97
C SER A 132 -2.92 -17.31 8.45
N SER A 133 -3.74 -18.16 7.83
CA SER A 133 -3.83 -18.21 6.39
C SER A 133 -4.20 -16.86 5.76
N HIS A 134 -4.96 -16.03 6.47
CA HIS A 134 -5.45 -14.77 5.90
C HIS A 134 -5.30 -13.56 6.83
N ALA A 135 -4.50 -13.65 7.88
CA ALA A 135 -4.42 -12.55 8.84
C ALA A 135 -2.99 -12.23 9.26
N PHE A 136 -2.78 -10.96 9.54
CA PHE A 136 -1.52 -10.44 10.08
C PHE A 136 -1.79 -9.74 11.39
N GLU A 137 -0.77 -9.68 12.23
CA GLU A 137 -0.80 -8.89 13.46
C GLU A 137 0.50 -8.12 13.61
N ASP A 138 0.52 -7.15 14.49
CA ASP A 138 1.75 -6.42 14.76
C ASP A 138 2.80 -7.39 15.28
N ASP A 139 4.02 -7.23 14.79
CA ASP A 139 5.13 -8.08 15.23
C ASP A 139 5.67 -7.51 16.53
N ASN A 140 5.47 -8.25 17.62
CA ASN A 140 6.01 -7.87 18.91
C ASN A 140 7.10 -8.83 19.37
N GLY A 141 7.52 -9.73 18.46
CA GLY A 141 8.60 -10.63 18.74
C GLY A 141 8.19 -11.91 19.43
N ASP A 142 6.90 -12.05 19.75
CA ASP A 142 6.46 -13.21 20.52
C ASP A 142 5.96 -14.37 19.69
N LYS A 143 5.63 -14.14 18.43
CA LYS A 143 5.00 -15.18 17.61
C LYS A 143 5.85 -15.52 16.40
N PRO A 144 5.85 -16.79 16.01
CA PRO A 144 6.54 -17.16 14.77
C PRO A 144 5.71 -16.77 13.56
N VAL A 145 6.35 -16.65 12.42
CA VAL A 145 5.66 -16.39 11.18
C VAL A 145 4.90 -17.64 10.78
N TYR A 146 3.63 -17.43 10.41
CA TYR A 146 2.83 -18.52 9.85
C TYR A 146 3.24 -18.66 8.38
N MET A 147 3.80 -19.79 8.02
CA MET A 147 4.33 -20.01 6.67
C MET A 147 3.37 -20.86 5.87
N GLU A 148 3.03 -20.38 4.68
CA GLU A 148 2.11 -21.11 3.81
C GLU A 148 2.47 -20.81 2.37
N LYS A 149 2.42 -21.82 1.51
CA LYS A 149 2.65 -21.63 0.09
C LYS A 149 1.37 -21.20 -0.59
N ARG A 150 1.52 -20.38 -1.64
CA ARG A 150 0.38 -19.96 -2.42
C ARG A 150 -0.15 -21.17 -3.19
N GLY A 151 -1.48 -21.19 -3.37
CA GLY A 151 -2.10 -22.27 -4.11
C GLY A 151 -2.29 -23.56 -3.33
N SER A 152 -2.06 -23.51 -2.04
CA SER A 152 -2.24 -24.68 -1.20
C SER A 152 -3.67 -24.80 -0.71
#